data_2829b0adc82872ecc42a8ca611f90919
#
_entry.id   2829b0adc82872ecc42a8ca611f90919
#
_cell.length_a   1.000
_cell.length_b   1.000
_cell.length_c   1.000
_cell.angle_alpha   90.00
_cell.angle_beta   90.00
_cell.angle_gamma   90.00
#
_symmetry.space_group_name_H-M   'P 1'
#
loop_
_entity.id
_entity.type
_entity.pdbx_description
1 polymer ?
#
loop_
_entity_poly.entity_id
_entity_poly.type
_entity_poly.pdbx_seq_one_letter_code
_entity_poly.pdbx_strand_id
1 'polypeptide(L)'
;MHWKTIPFIFICTLLLSCAYAQPCTNLGQNPGTAFPVCGTSTFTQQTVPACGGRSIPVPGCENDNAAYGDLNPFWYKFTCFTTGTLGFTITPLTGSDDYDWQLFDITGHDALDVYTNRSLYVASNWSANPGATGTTSSAGSLSNCAGFDYPNKSKMPTLIE
;
A
#
# COMPACT_ATOMS: atom_id res chain seq x y z
N MET A 1 -40.75 -57.22 19.45
CA MET A 1 -40.92 -55.85 18.92
C MET A 1 -39.53 -55.22 18.87
N HIS A 2 -38.87 -55.29 17.67
CA HIS A 2 -37.48 -54.82 17.51
C HIS A 2 -37.48 -53.38 16.97
N TRP A 3 -37.01 -52.45 17.79
CA TRP A 3 -36.86 -51.07 17.40
C TRP A 3 -35.54 -50.91 16.65
N LYS A 4 -35.61 -50.65 15.35
CA LYS A 4 -34.43 -50.32 14.52
C LYS A 4 -34.06 -48.88 14.74
N THR A 5 -32.93 -48.62 15.36
CA THR A 5 -32.32 -47.30 15.44
C THR A 5 -31.69 -46.95 14.09
N ILE A 6 -32.18 -45.90 13.44
CA ILE A 6 -31.60 -45.33 12.22
C ILE A 6 -30.51 -44.35 12.66
N PRO A 7 -29.23 -44.53 12.28
CA PRO A 7 -28.21 -43.51 12.55
C PRO A 7 -28.44 -42.29 11.70
N PHE A 8 -28.62 -41.14 12.34
CA PHE A 8 -28.72 -39.83 11.69
C PHE A 8 -27.30 -39.40 11.33
N ILE A 9 -26.92 -39.60 10.06
CA ILE A 9 -25.65 -39.09 9.52
C ILE A 9 -25.81 -37.59 9.28
N PHE A 10 -25.21 -36.80 10.17
CA PHE A 10 -25.11 -35.34 10.02
C PHE A 10 -24.02 -35.05 8.97
N ILE A 11 -24.43 -34.85 7.73
CA ILE A 11 -23.53 -34.38 6.68
C ILE A 11 -23.28 -32.89 6.92
N CYS A 12 -22.18 -32.58 7.60
CA CYS A 12 -21.66 -31.21 7.71
C CYS A 12 -21.05 -30.83 6.36
N THR A 13 -21.84 -30.20 5.49
CA THR A 13 -21.32 -29.57 4.27
C THR A 13 -20.51 -28.36 4.68
N LEU A 14 -19.18 -28.50 4.73
CA LEU A 14 -18.26 -27.36 4.78
C LEU A 14 -18.46 -26.52 3.50
N LEU A 15 -19.19 -25.45 3.60
CA LEU A 15 -19.22 -24.39 2.61
C LEU A 15 -17.85 -23.69 2.66
N LEU A 16 -16.91 -24.13 1.85
CA LEU A 16 -15.69 -23.41 1.55
C LEU A 16 -16.09 -22.13 0.83
N SER A 17 -16.34 -21.06 1.57
CA SER A 17 -16.45 -19.72 1.03
C SER A 17 -15.06 -19.35 0.50
N CYS A 18 -14.84 -19.49 -0.81
CA CYS A 18 -13.71 -18.83 -1.45
C CYS A 18 -13.93 -17.32 -1.29
N ALA A 19 -13.22 -16.71 -0.35
CA ALA A 19 -13.13 -15.26 -0.28
C ALA A 19 -12.34 -14.79 -1.51
N TYR A 20 -13.04 -14.42 -2.57
CA TYR A 20 -12.42 -13.69 -3.67
C TYR A 20 -12.06 -12.30 -3.15
N ALA A 21 -10.79 -11.91 -3.28
CA ALA A 21 -10.41 -10.53 -3.07
C ALA A 21 -11.26 -9.64 -3.97
N GLN A 22 -11.93 -8.66 -3.38
CA GLN A 22 -12.82 -7.76 -4.11
C GLN A 22 -11.98 -6.94 -5.10
N PRO A 23 -12.39 -6.81 -6.38
CA PRO A 23 -11.62 -6.03 -7.34
C PRO A 23 -11.55 -4.57 -6.90
N CYS A 24 -10.34 -3.99 -6.90
CA CYS A 24 -10.11 -2.59 -6.60
C CYS A 24 -10.56 -1.71 -7.78
N THR A 25 -11.80 -1.31 -7.83
CA THR A 25 -12.39 -0.56 -8.97
C THR A 25 -12.84 0.86 -8.64
N ASN A 26 -12.99 1.19 -7.35
CA ASN A 26 -13.43 2.50 -6.93
C ASN A 26 -12.29 3.53 -6.87
N LEU A 27 -12.65 4.80 -6.70
CA LEU A 27 -11.70 5.91 -6.57
C LEU A 27 -10.67 5.63 -5.47
N GLY A 28 -9.41 5.79 -5.79
CA GLY A 28 -8.27 5.54 -4.89
C GLY A 28 -7.87 4.07 -4.73
N GLN A 29 -8.63 3.10 -5.26
CA GLN A 29 -8.37 1.69 -5.03
C GLN A 29 -7.31 1.08 -5.95
N ASN A 30 -7.00 1.73 -7.06
CA ASN A 30 -5.92 1.32 -7.97
C ASN A 30 -5.25 2.57 -8.58
N PRO A 31 -4.06 2.46 -9.18
CA PRO A 31 -3.35 3.60 -9.76
C PRO A 31 -4.17 4.37 -10.80
N GLY A 32 -4.95 3.66 -11.64
CA GLY A 32 -5.78 4.28 -12.68
C GLY A 32 -6.97 5.07 -12.11
N THR A 33 -7.40 4.76 -10.89
CA THR A 33 -8.46 5.46 -10.15
C THR A 33 -7.92 6.29 -8.99
N ALA A 34 -6.62 6.67 -9.00
CA ALA A 34 -5.99 7.40 -7.92
C ALA A 34 -6.71 8.70 -7.57
N PHE A 35 -6.90 8.95 -6.27
CA PHE A 35 -7.58 10.15 -5.76
C PHE A 35 -6.71 11.40 -5.98
N PRO A 36 -7.20 12.44 -6.65
CA PRO A 36 -6.44 13.66 -6.88
C PRO A 36 -6.29 14.45 -5.57
N VAL A 37 -5.05 14.81 -5.23
CA VAL A 37 -4.74 15.72 -4.13
C VAL A 37 -4.11 17.00 -4.66
N CYS A 38 -4.50 18.15 -4.09
CA CYS A 38 -4.02 19.46 -4.48
C CYS A 38 -3.59 20.25 -3.25
N GLY A 39 -2.48 20.97 -3.39
CA GLY A 39 -1.97 21.84 -2.33
C GLY A 39 -1.36 21.10 -1.14
N THR A 40 -1.20 21.82 -0.02
CA THR A 40 -0.51 21.38 1.19
C THR A 40 -1.48 21.14 2.36
N SER A 41 -2.73 20.77 2.07
CA SER A 41 -3.75 20.60 3.10
C SER A 41 -3.68 19.25 3.79
N THR A 42 -4.10 19.20 5.05
CA THR A 42 -4.35 17.96 5.77
C THR A 42 -5.74 17.43 5.42
N PHE A 43 -5.86 16.14 5.19
CA PHE A 43 -7.14 15.46 5.04
C PHE A 43 -7.15 14.16 5.84
N THR A 44 -8.35 13.69 6.17
CA THR A 44 -8.54 12.47 6.95
C THR A 44 -9.30 11.44 6.12
N GLN A 45 -8.78 10.22 6.08
CA GLN A 45 -9.43 9.08 5.48
C GLN A 45 -9.83 8.09 6.58
N GLN A 46 -11.11 7.75 6.66
CA GLN A 46 -11.64 6.93 7.74
C GLN A 46 -11.45 5.43 7.51
N THR A 47 -11.35 5.01 6.25
CA THR A 47 -11.28 3.59 5.88
C THR A 47 -10.38 3.38 4.68
N VAL A 48 -9.71 2.25 4.64
CA VAL A 48 -9.02 1.74 3.45
C VAL A 48 -9.81 0.57 2.86
N PRO A 49 -9.77 0.35 1.55
CA PRO A 49 -10.51 -0.76 0.93
C PRO A 49 -9.86 -2.10 1.29
N ALA A 50 -10.69 -3.13 1.46
CA ALA A 50 -10.23 -4.51 1.62
C ALA A 50 -10.08 -5.16 0.23
N CYS A 51 -9.05 -4.79 -0.51
CA CYS A 51 -8.79 -5.28 -1.87
C CYS A 51 -7.28 -5.23 -2.19
N GLY A 52 -6.88 -5.56 -3.41
CA GLY A 52 -5.49 -5.48 -3.87
C GLY A 52 -4.69 -6.76 -3.64
N GLY A 53 -3.40 -6.63 -3.46
CA GLY A 53 -2.46 -7.75 -3.31
C GLY A 53 -1.66 -8.04 -4.59
N ARG A 54 -1.62 -7.12 -5.57
CA ARG A 54 -0.70 -7.21 -6.69
C ARG A 54 0.72 -6.93 -6.22
N SER A 55 1.66 -7.75 -6.69
CA SER A 55 3.08 -7.49 -6.45
C SER A 55 3.49 -6.14 -7.03
N ILE A 56 4.30 -5.41 -6.27
CA ILE A 56 4.81 -4.10 -6.66
C ILE A 56 6.34 -4.09 -6.52
N PRO A 57 7.09 -3.58 -7.51
CA PRO A 57 8.54 -3.56 -7.42
C PRO A 57 9.02 -2.52 -6.41
N VAL A 58 9.97 -2.90 -5.55
CA VAL A 58 10.66 -2.00 -4.60
C VAL A 58 12.17 -2.04 -4.89
N PRO A 59 12.66 -1.20 -5.80
CA PRO A 59 14.08 -1.12 -6.11
C PRO A 59 14.94 -0.85 -4.87
N GLY A 60 15.97 -1.68 -4.69
CA GLY A 60 16.87 -1.62 -3.53
C GLY A 60 16.50 -2.56 -2.38
N CYS A 61 15.33 -3.23 -2.44
CA CYS A 61 14.87 -4.17 -1.43
C CYS A 61 14.73 -5.62 -1.94
N GLU A 62 15.40 -5.96 -3.04
CA GLU A 62 15.24 -7.26 -3.71
C GLU A 62 15.79 -8.45 -2.91
N ASN A 63 16.63 -8.19 -1.93
CA ASN A 63 17.37 -9.23 -1.19
C ASN A 63 16.83 -9.48 0.23
N ASP A 64 15.75 -8.83 0.62
CA ASP A 64 15.20 -8.96 1.99
C ASP A 64 14.19 -10.10 2.14
N ASN A 65 13.87 -10.81 1.05
CA ASN A 65 12.90 -11.90 0.97
C ASN A 65 11.46 -11.48 1.35
N ALA A 66 11.16 -10.20 1.44
CA ALA A 66 9.81 -9.72 1.69
C ALA A 66 8.96 -9.77 0.42
N ALA A 67 7.66 -9.99 0.59
CA ALA A 67 6.67 -9.91 -0.48
C ALA A 67 6.04 -8.51 -0.47
N TYR A 68 6.43 -7.67 -1.41
CA TYR A 68 5.89 -6.32 -1.57
C TYR A 68 4.65 -6.35 -2.45
N GLY A 69 3.57 -5.73 -2.00
CA GLY A 69 2.31 -5.70 -2.74
C GLY A 69 1.33 -4.63 -2.24
N ASP A 70 0.42 -4.24 -3.09
CA ASP A 70 -0.60 -3.23 -2.81
C ASP A 70 -1.80 -3.79 -2.01
N LEU A 71 -1.55 -4.40 -0.87
CA LEU A 71 -2.61 -4.91 -0.01
C LEU A 71 -3.37 -3.75 0.66
N ASN A 72 -4.70 -3.73 0.53
CA ASN A 72 -5.57 -2.68 1.06
C ASN A 72 -5.13 -1.26 0.64
N PRO A 73 -4.86 -1.01 -0.65
CA PRO A 73 -4.20 0.20 -1.09
C PRO A 73 -5.14 1.40 -1.08
N PHE A 74 -4.56 2.59 -0.88
CA PHE A 74 -5.21 3.82 -1.29
C PHE A 74 -4.24 4.68 -2.09
N TRP A 75 -4.57 4.90 -3.35
CA TRP A 75 -3.75 5.58 -4.33
C TRP A 75 -4.11 7.05 -4.40
N TYR A 76 -3.11 7.90 -4.28
CA TYR A 76 -3.21 9.35 -4.47
C TYR A 76 -2.43 9.77 -5.70
N LYS A 77 -2.88 10.82 -6.38
CA LYS A 77 -2.12 11.46 -7.47
C LYS A 77 -2.09 12.96 -7.30
N PHE A 78 -0.99 13.56 -7.70
CA PHE A 78 -0.80 15.00 -7.76
C PHE A 78 0.10 15.37 -8.94
N THR A 79 0.10 16.64 -9.34
CA THR A 79 1.02 17.17 -10.34
C THR A 79 2.01 18.09 -9.67
N CYS A 80 3.29 17.91 -9.98
CA CYS A 80 4.36 18.80 -9.55
C CYS A 80 4.47 19.95 -10.55
N PHE A 81 4.24 21.17 -10.11
CA PHE A 81 4.33 22.38 -10.96
C PHE A 81 5.62 23.18 -10.73
N THR A 82 6.44 22.76 -9.79
CA THR A 82 7.72 23.42 -9.46
C THR A 82 8.65 22.39 -8.86
N THR A 83 9.87 22.37 -9.37
CA THR A 83 10.92 21.49 -8.81
C THR A 83 11.14 21.78 -7.33
N GLY A 84 11.16 20.73 -6.51
CA GLY A 84 11.33 20.86 -5.06
C GLY A 84 11.35 19.51 -4.35
N THR A 85 11.33 19.55 -3.03
CA THR A 85 11.27 18.32 -2.21
C THR A 85 9.85 18.02 -1.76
N LEU A 86 9.45 16.75 -1.81
CA LEU A 86 8.16 16.30 -1.32
C LEU A 86 8.23 15.92 0.15
N GLY A 87 7.50 16.66 0.99
CA GLY A 87 7.33 16.35 2.40
C GLY A 87 5.88 15.98 2.73
N PHE A 88 5.67 14.83 3.39
CA PHE A 88 4.36 14.43 3.92
C PHE A 88 4.50 13.54 5.14
N THR A 89 3.41 13.43 5.89
CA THR A 89 3.28 12.47 7.00
C THR A 89 1.93 11.79 6.92
N ILE A 90 1.93 10.48 7.08
CA ILE A 90 0.74 9.64 7.26
C ILE A 90 0.69 9.32 8.75
N THR A 91 -0.42 9.66 9.41
CA THR A 91 -0.62 9.38 10.83
C THR A 91 -1.79 8.43 10.98
N PRO A 92 -1.57 7.19 11.44
CA PRO A 92 -2.64 6.25 11.72
C PRO A 92 -3.61 6.78 12.77
N LEU A 93 -4.89 6.44 12.66
CA LEU A 93 -5.88 6.71 13.71
C LEU A 93 -5.60 5.89 14.97
N THR A 94 -5.10 4.68 14.80
CA THR A 94 -4.64 3.78 15.88
C THR A 94 -3.12 3.71 15.83
N GLY A 95 -2.45 4.13 16.89
CA GLY A 95 -0.98 4.24 16.92
C GLY A 95 -0.21 2.92 16.78
N SER A 96 -0.90 1.78 16.84
CA SER A 96 -0.34 0.45 16.58
C SER A 96 -0.43 0.01 15.11
N ASP A 97 -1.15 0.77 14.29
CA ASP A 97 -1.26 0.46 12.87
C ASP A 97 0.05 0.82 12.15
N ASP A 98 0.41 -0.05 11.22
CA ASP A 98 1.58 0.10 10.35
C ASP A 98 1.10 0.38 8.93
N TYR A 99 1.54 1.50 8.36
CA TYR A 99 1.22 1.90 6.99
C TYR A 99 2.50 2.03 6.18
N ASP A 100 2.55 1.27 5.10
CA ASP A 100 3.58 1.39 4.09
C ASP A 100 3.17 2.38 3.01
N TRP A 101 4.15 2.97 2.33
CA TRP A 101 3.88 3.84 1.20
C TRP A 101 4.98 3.73 0.12
N GLN A 102 4.58 4.02 -1.09
CA GLN A 102 5.49 4.08 -2.23
C GLN A 102 5.10 5.21 -3.18
N LEU A 103 6.10 5.91 -3.70
CA LEU A 103 5.97 7.03 -4.61
C LEU A 103 6.50 6.65 -5.99
N PHE A 104 5.77 7.05 -7.03
CA PHE A 104 6.12 6.83 -8.42
C PHE A 104 6.04 8.14 -9.21
N ASP A 105 6.93 8.31 -10.17
CA ASP A 105 6.79 9.28 -11.24
C ASP A 105 6.19 8.57 -12.46
N ILE A 106 4.96 8.93 -12.80
CA ILE A 106 4.23 8.35 -13.95
C ILE A 106 4.15 9.30 -15.14
N THR A 107 5.01 10.35 -15.19
CA THR A 107 5.03 11.31 -16.29
C THR A 107 5.25 10.59 -17.62
N GLY A 108 4.28 10.73 -18.54
CA GLY A 108 4.33 10.10 -19.86
C GLY A 108 4.02 8.59 -19.87
N HIS A 109 3.54 8.02 -18.76
CA HIS A 109 3.24 6.59 -18.61
C HIS A 109 1.80 6.34 -18.19
N ASP A 110 1.32 5.12 -18.44
CA ASP A 110 0.06 4.66 -17.85
C ASP A 110 0.25 4.43 -16.33
N ALA A 111 -0.75 4.81 -15.55
CA ALA A 111 -0.68 4.67 -14.10
C ALA A 111 -0.51 3.19 -13.65
N LEU A 112 -0.99 2.22 -14.44
CA LEU A 112 -0.85 0.79 -14.14
C LEU A 112 0.57 0.27 -14.38
N ASP A 113 1.43 1.01 -15.08
CA ASP A 113 2.82 0.64 -15.31
C ASP A 113 3.63 0.55 -14.00
N VAL A 114 3.15 1.17 -12.91
CA VAL A 114 3.78 1.09 -11.57
C VAL A 114 3.99 -0.35 -11.09
N TYR A 115 3.20 -1.31 -11.57
CA TYR A 115 3.33 -2.71 -11.19
C TYR A 115 4.44 -3.46 -11.94
N THR A 116 4.91 -2.93 -13.06
CA THR A 116 5.85 -3.64 -13.93
C THR A 116 7.07 -2.82 -14.31
N ASN A 117 6.95 -1.50 -14.37
CA ASN A 117 8.03 -0.61 -14.76
C ASN A 117 8.76 -0.04 -13.52
N ARG A 118 9.89 -0.65 -13.20
CA ARG A 118 10.74 -0.27 -12.05
C ARG A 118 11.32 1.14 -12.17
N SER A 119 11.42 1.70 -13.39
CA SER A 119 12.00 3.04 -13.59
C SER A 119 11.10 4.17 -13.10
N LEU A 120 9.81 3.89 -12.86
CA LEU A 120 8.84 4.86 -12.31
C LEU A 120 9.00 5.05 -10.80
N TYR A 121 9.72 4.15 -10.12
CA TYR A 121 9.94 4.21 -8.69
C TYR A 121 10.75 5.45 -8.27
N VAL A 122 10.33 6.13 -7.23
CA VAL A 122 11.00 7.32 -6.69
C VAL A 122 11.46 7.11 -5.25
N ALA A 123 10.56 6.67 -4.37
CA ALA A 123 10.85 6.48 -2.95
C ALA A 123 9.81 5.57 -2.28
N SER A 124 10.15 4.98 -1.14
CA SER A 124 9.21 4.18 -0.34
C SER A 124 9.57 4.12 1.12
N ASN A 125 8.61 3.70 1.94
CA ASN A 125 8.85 3.20 3.28
C ASN A 125 8.01 1.94 3.51
N TRP A 126 8.68 0.84 3.81
CA TRP A 126 8.14 -0.48 4.14
C TRP A 126 8.62 -0.94 5.51
N SER A 127 9.01 0.01 6.39
CA SER A 127 9.43 -0.31 7.75
C SER A 127 8.28 -0.97 8.53
N ALA A 128 8.56 -2.08 9.18
CA ALA A 128 7.58 -2.80 10.01
C ALA A 128 7.28 -2.13 11.37
N ASN A 129 7.77 -0.91 11.58
CA ASN A 129 7.51 -0.17 12.81
C ASN A 129 6.16 0.54 12.74
N PRO A 130 5.25 0.34 13.72
CA PRO A 130 3.95 0.99 13.72
C PRO A 130 4.04 2.50 13.99
N GLY A 131 2.96 3.19 13.66
CA GLY A 131 2.80 4.62 13.95
C GLY A 131 2.98 5.52 12.74
N ALA A 132 3.34 6.78 12.98
CA ALA A 132 3.42 7.77 11.91
C ALA A 132 4.57 7.48 10.94
N THR A 133 4.26 7.41 9.65
CA THR A 133 5.21 7.21 8.54
C THR A 133 5.24 8.41 7.60
N GLY A 134 6.04 8.37 6.54
CA GLY A 134 6.15 9.44 5.54
C GLY A 134 7.60 9.82 5.26
N THR A 135 7.85 11.13 5.04
CA THR A 135 9.17 11.63 4.67
C THR A 135 9.80 12.51 5.76
N THR A 136 11.12 12.67 5.71
CA THR A 136 11.89 13.54 6.61
C THR A 136 12.97 14.31 5.85
N SER A 137 13.26 15.56 6.29
CA SER A 137 14.39 16.34 5.80
C SER A 137 15.73 15.89 6.35
N SER A 138 15.74 15.02 7.36
CA SER A 138 16.97 14.43 7.92
C SER A 138 17.69 13.55 6.89
N ALA A 139 18.95 13.29 7.12
CA ALA A 139 19.73 12.32 6.33
C ALA A 139 19.07 10.93 6.45
N GLY A 140 19.11 10.18 5.36
CA GLY A 140 18.50 8.85 5.30
C GLY A 140 18.42 8.31 3.88
N SER A 141 17.78 7.16 3.74
CA SER A 141 17.50 6.51 2.45
C SER A 141 16.19 7.00 1.85
N LEU A 142 16.11 7.02 0.52
CA LEU A 142 14.85 7.17 -0.22
C LEU A 142 13.99 5.91 -0.12
N SER A 143 14.62 4.74 0.12
CA SER A 143 13.95 3.45 0.23
C SER A 143 14.26 2.84 1.59
N ASN A 144 13.25 2.55 2.37
CA ASN A 144 13.32 1.71 3.55
C ASN A 144 12.58 0.41 3.27
N CYS A 145 13.27 -0.72 3.46
CA CYS A 145 12.74 -2.05 3.17
C CYS A 145 11.91 -2.59 4.35
N ALA A 146 11.30 -3.77 4.16
CA ALA A 146 10.55 -4.43 5.22
C ALA A 146 11.48 -4.85 6.38
N GLY A 147 11.08 -4.51 7.61
CA GLY A 147 11.82 -4.86 8.82
C GLY A 147 11.81 -3.76 9.87
N PHE A 148 12.07 -4.16 11.12
CA PHE A 148 12.09 -3.24 12.26
C PHE A 148 13.37 -2.40 12.37
N ASP A 149 14.40 -2.74 11.61
CA ASP A 149 15.69 -2.02 11.59
C ASP A 149 15.63 -0.72 10.77
N TYR A 150 14.56 -0.52 10.00
CA TYR A 150 14.37 0.66 9.19
C TYR A 150 13.53 1.73 9.90
N PRO A 151 13.88 3.03 9.73
CA PRO A 151 13.08 4.11 10.32
C PRO A 151 11.74 4.27 9.61
N ASN A 152 10.70 4.74 10.35
CA ASN A 152 9.37 4.99 9.79
C ASN A 152 9.31 6.15 8.78
N LYS A 153 10.38 6.87 8.58
CA LYS A 153 10.44 7.98 7.63
C LYS A 153 11.61 7.84 6.69
N SER A 154 11.33 7.91 5.41
CA SER A 154 12.34 7.96 4.36
C SER A 154 12.76 9.40 4.07
N LYS A 155 13.93 9.57 3.45
CA LYS A 155 14.39 10.88 2.99
C LYS A 155 13.38 11.50 2.02
N MET A 156 13.16 12.80 2.10
CA MET A 156 12.35 13.55 1.12
C MET A 156 12.93 13.40 -0.28
N PRO A 157 12.17 12.89 -1.26
CA PRO A 157 12.61 12.88 -2.65
C PRO A 157 12.57 14.28 -3.24
N THR A 158 13.46 14.56 -4.21
CA THR A 158 13.36 15.73 -5.08
C THR A 158 12.46 15.38 -6.25
N LEU A 159 11.44 16.19 -6.48
CA LEU A 159 10.55 16.10 -7.63
C LEU A 159 10.96 17.14 -8.66
N ILE A 160 10.84 16.79 -9.92
CA ILE A 160 11.14 17.66 -11.08
C ILE A 160 9.80 18.01 -11.75
N GLU A 161 9.70 19.24 -12.23
CA GLU A 161 8.58 19.71 -13.06
C GLU A 161 8.53 18.96 -14.41
#